data_212dd682ff405eb63e905e55be9eb692
#
_entry.id   212dd682ff405eb63e905e55be9eb692
#
_cell.length_a   1.000
_cell.length_b   1.000
_cell.length_c   1.000
_cell.angle_alpha   90.00
_cell.angle_beta   90.00
_cell.angle_gamma   90.00
#
_symmetry.space_group_name_H-M   'P 1'
#
loop_
_entity.id
_entity.type
_entity.pdbx_description
1 polymer ?
#
loop_
_entity_poly.entity_id
_entity_poly.type
_entity_poly.pdbx_seq_one_letter_code
_entity_poly.pdbx_strand_id
1 'polypeptide(L)'
;MVRLRFAPSPTGYLHVGGLRTALFCWFYVRQQGGKFIFRLEDTDQKRLVEGAENDLIRMLEWAGIDLDEGPGIGGESGPYRQSERIEIYSRHVRKLLDDENAYHCFCSAERLEKLKAGQRAKGDTPRYDGFCRR
;
A
#
# COMPACT_ATOMS: atom_id res chain seq x y z
N MET A 1 -21.02 -9.76 2.82
CA MET A 1 -20.81 -8.53 3.61
C MET A 1 -19.78 -7.67 2.90
N VAL A 2 -20.06 -6.37 2.72
CA VAL A 2 -19.12 -5.42 2.08
C VAL A 2 -17.93 -5.15 3.02
N ARG A 3 -16.72 -5.12 2.46
CA ARG A 3 -15.48 -4.81 3.18
C ARG A 3 -14.68 -3.81 2.35
N LEU A 4 -14.48 -2.61 2.84
CA LEU A 4 -13.65 -1.60 2.19
C LEU A 4 -12.46 -1.24 3.04
N ARG A 5 -11.38 -0.86 2.38
CA ARG A 5 -10.11 -0.56 3.01
C ARG A 5 -9.63 0.85 2.68
N PHE A 6 -9.26 1.58 3.71
CA PHE A 6 -8.37 2.73 3.60
C PHE A 6 -6.94 2.28 3.88
N ALA A 7 -6.02 2.57 2.97
CA ALA A 7 -4.66 2.02 2.99
C ALA A 7 -3.60 3.10 2.77
N PRO A 8 -3.40 3.99 3.75
CA PRO A 8 -2.42 5.06 3.65
C PRO A 8 -1.00 4.55 3.88
N SER A 9 -0.02 5.22 3.25
CA SER A 9 1.39 5.06 3.59
C SER A 9 1.77 6.09 4.66
N PRO A 10 2.50 5.72 5.71
CA PRO A 10 2.90 6.63 6.80
C PRO A 10 4.14 7.46 6.40
N THR A 11 4.11 8.05 5.20
CA THR A 11 5.15 8.92 4.63
C THR A 11 4.87 10.41 4.85
N GLY A 12 3.89 10.71 5.70
CA GLY A 12 3.43 12.04 6.09
C GLY A 12 2.14 11.94 6.89
N TYR A 13 1.67 13.10 7.35
CA TYR A 13 0.44 13.21 8.11
C TYR A 13 -0.80 13.14 7.21
N LEU A 14 -1.98 12.86 7.81
CA LEU A 14 -3.22 12.78 7.06
C LEU A 14 -3.59 14.17 6.49
N HIS A 15 -3.76 14.23 5.19
CA HIS A 15 -4.25 15.44 4.51
C HIS A 15 -5.71 15.27 4.08
N VAL A 16 -6.37 16.37 3.75
CA VAL A 16 -7.80 16.39 3.41
C VAL A 16 -8.17 15.44 2.27
N GLY A 17 -7.29 15.23 1.30
CA GLY A 17 -7.52 14.26 0.20
C GLY A 17 -7.57 12.82 0.68
N GLY A 18 -6.68 12.44 1.61
CA GLY A 18 -6.71 11.13 2.27
C GLY A 18 -7.96 10.93 3.11
N LEU A 19 -8.29 11.93 3.94
CA LEU A 19 -9.51 11.93 4.76
C LEU A 19 -10.77 11.79 3.91
N ARG A 20 -10.87 12.53 2.80
CA ARG A 20 -11.99 12.41 1.84
C ARG A 20 -12.15 10.96 1.35
N THR A 21 -11.05 10.31 0.96
CA THR A 21 -11.09 8.92 0.49
C THR A 21 -11.57 7.97 1.59
N ALA A 22 -11.07 8.16 2.82
CA ALA A 22 -11.51 7.37 3.98
C ALA A 22 -13.02 7.55 4.24
N LEU A 23 -13.51 8.80 4.22
CA LEU A 23 -14.93 9.12 4.41
C LEU A 23 -15.83 8.46 3.38
N PHE A 24 -15.50 8.49 2.09
CA PHE A 24 -16.30 7.82 1.06
C PHE A 24 -16.38 6.32 1.29
N CYS A 25 -15.27 5.67 1.62
CA CYS A 25 -15.26 4.24 1.93
C CYS A 25 -16.08 3.95 3.20
N TRP A 26 -15.91 4.76 4.23
CA TRP A 26 -16.60 4.58 5.51
C TRP A 26 -18.11 4.75 5.38
N PHE A 27 -18.59 5.82 4.74
CA PHE A 27 -20.03 6.05 4.51
C PHE A 27 -20.66 4.90 3.73
N TYR A 28 -20.00 4.44 2.65
CA TYR A 28 -20.53 3.34 1.87
C TYR A 28 -20.61 2.04 2.69
N VAL A 29 -19.58 1.74 3.46
CA VAL A 29 -19.56 0.55 4.32
C VAL A 29 -20.66 0.64 5.40
N ARG A 30 -20.83 1.79 6.05
CA ARG A 30 -21.88 1.97 7.08
C ARG A 30 -23.28 1.85 6.47
N GLN A 31 -23.51 2.39 5.28
CA GLN A 31 -24.75 2.23 4.55
C GLN A 31 -25.06 0.75 4.22
N GLN A 32 -24.05 -0.05 3.91
CA GLN A 32 -24.19 -1.45 3.53
C GLN A 32 -24.11 -2.44 4.71
N GLY A 33 -23.99 -1.97 5.94
CA GLY A 33 -23.77 -2.83 7.11
C GLY A 33 -22.50 -3.67 7.03
N GLY A 34 -21.44 -3.11 6.42
CA GLY A 34 -20.18 -3.77 6.16
C GLY A 34 -19.08 -3.43 7.19
N LYS A 35 -17.82 -3.77 6.86
CA LYS A 35 -16.63 -3.50 7.69
C LYS A 35 -15.69 -2.51 7.03
N PHE A 36 -15.25 -1.49 7.78
CA PHE A 36 -14.21 -0.54 7.37
C PHE A 36 -12.85 -0.94 7.95
N ILE A 37 -11.87 -1.12 7.05
CA ILE A 37 -10.57 -1.68 7.38
C ILE A 37 -9.50 -0.61 7.20
N PHE A 38 -8.65 -0.43 8.22
CA PHE A 38 -7.44 0.38 8.12
C PHE A 38 -6.23 -0.54 7.95
N ARG A 39 -5.48 -0.39 6.84
CA ARG A 39 -4.24 -1.11 6.62
C ARG A 39 -3.11 -0.14 6.32
N LEU A 40 -2.12 -0.12 7.17
CA LEU A 40 -0.93 0.71 7.00
C LEU A 40 -0.02 0.13 5.92
N GLU A 41 0.29 0.94 4.89
CA GLU A 41 1.20 0.55 3.80
C GLU A 41 2.59 1.16 4.01
N ASP A 42 3.35 0.55 4.92
CA ASP A 42 4.64 0.99 5.43
C ASP A 42 5.85 0.35 4.74
N THR A 43 5.71 -0.04 3.47
CA THR A 43 6.77 -0.72 2.71
C THR A 43 7.94 0.19 2.34
N ASP A 44 7.72 1.49 2.21
CA ASP A 44 8.78 2.45 1.90
C ASP A 44 9.45 2.96 3.18
N GLN A 45 10.31 2.13 3.75
CA GLN A 45 11.01 2.39 5.02
C GLN A 45 11.86 3.66 4.99
N LYS A 46 12.28 4.12 3.80
CA LYS A 46 13.13 5.33 3.67
C LYS A 46 12.34 6.63 3.83
N ARG A 47 11.04 6.58 3.60
CA ARG A 47 10.14 7.75 3.68
C ARG A 47 9.20 7.71 4.87
N LEU A 48 9.36 6.76 5.77
CA LEU A 48 8.56 6.72 6.99
C LEU A 48 8.76 7.99 7.82
N VAL A 49 7.66 8.56 8.29
CA VAL A 49 7.66 9.70 9.21
C VAL A 49 7.29 9.20 10.59
N GLU A 50 8.14 9.48 11.56
CA GLU A 50 7.89 9.12 12.96
C GLU A 50 6.57 9.72 13.44
N GLY A 51 5.75 8.93 14.11
CA GLY A 51 4.44 9.35 14.62
C GLY A 51 3.33 9.42 13.59
N ALA A 52 3.61 9.26 12.27
CA ALA A 52 2.58 9.35 11.22
C ALA A 52 1.48 8.29 11.37
N GLU A 53 1.80 7.07 11.80
CA GLU A 53 0.77 6.04 12.07
C GLU A 53 -0.22 6.49 13.13
N ASN A 54 0.27 6.98 14.25
CA ASN A 54 -0.57 7.46 15.36
C ASN A 54 -1.39 8.69 14.94
N ASP A 55 -0.80 9.57 14.15
CA ASP A 55 -1.51 10.73 13.61
C ASP A 55 -2.66 10.31 12.67
N LEU A 56 -2.41 9.38 11.76
CA LEU A 56 -3.42 8.84 10.85
C LEU A 56 -4.62 8.28 11.63
N ILE A 57 -4.39 7.47 12.66
CA ILE A 57 -5.45 6.89 13.50
C ILE A 57 -6.20 8.00 14.24
N ARG A 58 -5.47 8.90 14.91
CA ARG A 58 -6.06 10.01 15.68
C ARG A 58 -6.91 10.94 14.81
N MET A 59 -6.48 11.21 13.57
CA MET A 59 -7.23 12.07 12.66
C MET A 59 -8.50 11.38 12.14
N LEU A 60 -8.49 10.06 11.93
CA LEU A 60 -9.69 9.30 11.59
C LEU A 60 -10.68 9.32 12.77
N GLU A 61 -10.22 9.08 13.98
CA GLU A 61 -11.03 9.18 15.21
C GLU A 61 -11.63 10.58 15.41
N TRP A 62 -10.82 11.63 15.23
CA TRP A 62 -11.27 13.03 15.28
C TRP A 62 -12.37 13.31 14.26
N ALA A 63 -12.29 12.72 13.07
CA ALA A 63 -13.30 12.86 12.01
C ALA A 63 -14.55 11.98 12.26
N GLY A 64 -14.63 11.25 13.38
CA GLY A 64 -15.73 10.35 13.69
C GLY A 64 -15.74 9.05 12.87
N ILE A 65 -14.62 8.68 12.28
CA ILE A 65 -14.46 7.46 11.50
C ILE A 65 -13.98 6.34 12.43
N ASP A 66 -14.88 5.45 12.79
CA ASP A 66 -14.57 4.25 13.56
C ASP A 66 -14.06 3.13 12.64
N LEU A 67 -13.07 2.38 13.14
CA LEU A 67 -12.41 1.28 12.43
C LEU A 67 -12.95 -0.06 12.96
N ASP A 68 -13.29 -0.97 12.03
CA ASP A 68 -13.72 -2.33 12.41
C ASP A 68 -12.53 -3.31 12.44
N GLU A 69 -11.49 -3.05 11.65
CA GLU A 69 -10.27 -3.85 11.61
C GLU A 69 -9.05 -2.96 11.34
N GLY A 70 -7.92 -3.27 11.95
CA GLY A 70 -6.68 -2.51 11.75
C GLY A 70 -5.58 -2.82 12.75
N PRO A 71 -4.44 -2.12 12.69
CA PRO A 71 -3.38 -2.22 13.67
C PRO A 71 -3.92 -1.92 15.08
N GLY A 72 -3.61 -2.77 16.05
CA GLY A 72 -4.08 -2.63 17.43
C GLY A 72 -5.53 -3.07 17.69
N ILE A 73 -6.38 -3.12 16.66
CA ILE A 73 -7.76 -3.59 16.75
C ILE A 73 -7.85 -5.09 16.44
N GLY A 74 -7.06 -5.55 15.47
CA GLY A 74 -7.10 -6.91 14.96
C GLY A 74 -8.17 -7.11 13.88
N GLY A 75 -8.60 -8.37 13.67
CA GLY A 75 -9.60 -8.79 12.69
C GLY A 75 -9.18 -10.03 11.92
N GLU A 76 -10.06 -10.50 11.01
CA GLU A 76 -9.90 -11.78 10.31
C GLU A 76 -8.81 -11.78 9.22
N SER A 77 -8.39 -10.62 8.73
CA SER A 77 -7.49 -10.49 7.58
C SER A 77 -6.12 -9.88 7.94
N GLY A 78 -5.76 -9.96 9.23
CA GLY A 78 -4.45 -9.49 9.70
C GLY A 78 -3.25 -10.24 9.08
N PRO A 79 -2.05 -9.76 9.35
CA PRO A 79 -1.71 -8.48 10.01
C PRO A 79 -2.07 -7.25 9.15
N TYR A 80 -2.24 -6.09 9.81
CA TYR A 80 -2.69 -4.85 9.14
C TYR A 80 -1.60 -3.81 8.91
N ARG A 81 -0.35 -4.09 9.27
CA ARG A 81 0.84 -3.40 8.74
C ARG A 81 1.40 -4.22 7.58
N GLN A 82 1.68 -3.57 6.47
CA GLN A 82 2.13 -4.28 5.27
C GLN A 82 3.50 -4.91 5.47
N SER A 83 4.39 -4.30 6.25
CA SER A 83 5.69 -4.85 6.64
C SER A 83 5.60 -6.20 7.39
N GLU A 84 4.52 -6.43 8.11
CA GLU A 84 4.29 -7.67 8.86
C GLU A 84 3.75 -8.83 7.98
N ARG A 85 3.51 -8.59 6.68
CA ARG A 85 2.90 -9.54 5.73
C ARG A 85 3.89 -10.27 4.82
N ILE A 86 5.18 -10.20 5.10
CA ILE A 86 6.25 -10.72 4.23
C ILE A 86 6.06 -12.21 3.91
N GLU A 87 5.68 -13.01 4.88
CA GLU A 87 5.45 -14.45 4.65
C GLU A 87 4.28 -14.73 3.70
N ILE A 88 3.19 -13.94 3.82
CA ILE A 88 2.04 -14.02 2.93
C ILE A 88 2.47 -13.68 1.50
N TYR A 89 3.18 -12.57 1.33
CA TYR A 89 3.66 -12.14 0.02
C TYR A 89 4.65 -13.13 -0.59
N SER A 90 5.58 -13.67 0.19
CA SER A 90 6.54 -14.66 -0.27
C SER A 90 5.88 -15.91 -0.84
N ARG A 91 4.81 -16.41 -0.20
CA ARG A 91 4.04 -17.55 -0.73
C ARG A 91 3.39 -17.24 -2.08
N HIS A 92 2.80 -16.05 -2.22
CA HIS A 92 2.17 -15.65 -3.47
C HIS A 92 3.18 -15.36 -4.58
N VAL A 93 4.33 -14.76 -4.24
CA VAL A 93 5.43 -14.54 -5.19
C VAL A 93 5.98 -15.86 -5.71
N ARG A 94 6.20 -16.85 -4.84
CA ARG A 94 6.62 -18.19 -5.27
C ARG A 94 5.63 -18.80 -6.25
N LYS A 95 4.33 -18.77 -5.91
CA LYS A 95 3.31 -19.26 -6.81
C LYS A 95 3.33 -18.56 -8.18
N LEU A 96 3.51 -17.24 -8.22
CA LEU A 96 3.60 -16.49 -9.49
C LEU A 96 4.84 -16.90 -10.31
N LEU A 97 5.96 -17.21 -9.64
CA LEU A 97 7.16 -17.72 -10.31
C LEU A 97 6.94 -19.14 -10.84
N ASP A 98 6.35 -20.02 -10.05
CA ASP A 98 6.04 -21.41 -10.42
C ASP A 98 5.05 -21.46 -11.60
N ASP A 99 4.07 -20.56 -11.62
CA ASP A 99 3.08 -20.41 -12.69
C ASP A 99 3.61 -19.61 -13.92
N GLU A 100 4.90 -19.24 -13.96
CA GLU A 100 5.55 -18.41 -15.00
C GLU A 100 4.91 -17.02 -15.21
N ASN A 101 4.11 -16.55 -14.23
CA ASN A 101 3.48 -15.21 -14.24
C ASN A 101 4.38 -14.11 -13.64
N ALA A 102 5.54 -14.48 -13.12
CA ALA A 102 6.58 -13.57 -12.64
C ALA A 102 7.97 -14.10 -13.04
N TYR A 103 8.97 -13.25 -12.95
CA TYR A 103 10.37 -13.60 -13.19
C TYR A 103 11.30 -12.82 -12.27
N HIS A 104 12.48 -13.37 -12.01
CA HIS A 104 13.50 -12.68 -11.23
C HIS A 104 14.14 -11.55 -12.02
N CYS A 105 14.25 -10.37 -11.44
CA CYS A 105 14.93 -9.22 -12.02
C CYS A 105 16.19 -8.89 -11.21
N PHE A 106 17.34 -8.95 -11.85
CA PHE A 106 18.66 -8.68 -11.26
C PHE A 106 19.23 -7.32 -11.67
N CYS A 107 18.40 -6.41 -12.19
CA CYS A 107 18.84 -5.08 -12.56
C CYS A 107 19.18 -4.25 -11.32
N SER A 108 20.35 -3.60 -11.31
CA SER A 108 20.70 -2.66 -10.26
C SER A 108 19.84 -1.38 -10.33
N ALA A 109 19.71 -0.69 -9.21
CA ALA A 109 19.01 0.60 -9.16
C ALA A 109 19.62 1.63 -10.12
N GLU A 110 20.95 1.67 -10.19
CA GLU A 110 21.69 2.56 -11.10
C GLU A 110 21.37 2.30 -12.59
N ARG A 111 21.29 1.01 -12.99
CA ARG A 111 20.87 0.65 -14.34
C ARG A 111 19.46 1.15 -14.64
N LEU A 112 18.52 0.95 -13.71
CA LEU A 112 17.14 1.37 -13.89
C LEU A 112 17.00 2.90 -13.96
N GLU A 113 17.77 3.64 -13.16
CA GLU A 113 17.77 5.11 -13.22
C GLU A 113 18.38 5.63 -14.52
N LYS A 114 19.50 5.04 -15.01
CA LYS A 114 20.07 5.36 -16.34
C LYS A 114 19.07 5.10 -17.46
N LEU A 115 18.35 3.98 -17.40
CA LEU A 115 17.31 3.64 -18.39
C LEU A 115 16.21 4.70 -18.39
N LYS A 116 15.68 5.05 -17.24
CA LYS A 116 14.63 6.09 -17.08
C LYS A 116 15.10 7.46 -17.59
N ALA A 117 16.33 7.85 -17.23
CA ALA A 117 16.90 9.12 -17.66
C ALA A 117 17.05 9.17 -19.19
N GLY A 118 17.55 8.10 -19.81
CA GLY A 118 17.68 8.00 -21.27
C GLY A 118 16.34 8.05 -21.99
N GLN A 119 15.30 7.43 -21.46
CA GLN A 119 13.94 7.49 -22.01
C GLN A 119 13.35 8.90 -21.90
N ARG A 120 13.47 9.55 -20.74
CA ARG A 120 13.03 10.95 -20.57
C ARG A 120 13.73 11.92 -21.52
N ALA A 121 15.04 11.73 -21.74
CA ALA A 121 15.80 12.57 -22.66
C ALA A 121 15.34 12.44 -24.12
N LYS A 122 14.71 11.32 -24.49
CA LYS A 122 14.10 11.08 -25.81
C LYS A 122 12.62 11.49 -25.89
N GLY A 123 12.03 11.98 -24.80
CA GLY A 123 10.60 12.28 -24.71
C GLY A 123 9.71 11.05 -24.48
N ASP A 124 10.29 9.88 -24.21
CA ASP A 124 9.55 8.65 -23.96
C ASP A 124 9.05 8.59 -22.50
N THR A 125 7.91 7.94 -22.28
CA THR A 125 7.47 7.60 -20.92
C THR A 125 8.37 6.53 -20.30
N PRO A 126 8.99 6.78 -19.13
CA PRO A 126 9.85 5.81 -18.47
C PRO A 126 9.16 4.49 -18.20
N ARG A 127 9.73 3.40 -18.70
CA ARG A 127 9.25 2.02 -18.48
C ARG A 127 10.41 1.04 -18.43
N TYR A 128 10.19 -0.08 -17.75
CA TYR A 128 11.16 -1.17 -17.75
C TYR A 128 11.29 -1.78 -19.17
N ASP A 129 12.53 -2.06 -19.59
CA ASP A 129 12.85 -2.57 -20.93
C ASP A 129 12.73 -4.10 -21.08
N GLY A 130 12.36 -4.79 -20.00
CA GLY A 130 12.19 -6.25 -20.00
C GLY A 130 13.50 -7.04 -20.03
N PHE A 131 14.65 -6.42 -19.72
CA PHE A 131 15.98 -7.03 -19.85
C PHE A 131 16.10 -8.41 -19.19
N CYS A 132 15.54 -8.61 -18.00
CA CYS A 132 15.58 -9.89 -17.29
C CYS A 132 14.41 -10.82 -17.60
N ARG A 133 13.52 -10.43 -18.50
CA ARG A 133 12.36 -11.25 -18.89
C ARG A 133 12.67 -12.27 -19.99
N ARG A 134 13.84 -12.14 -20.62
CA ARG A 134 14.26 -12.98 -21.75
C ARG A 134 15.14 -14.13 -21.30
#